data_17aa0010d64057eedfb9f9dd3c30dd5f
#
_entry.id   17aa0010d64057eedfb9f9dd3c30dd5f
#
_cell.length_a   1.000
_cell.length_b   1.000
_cell.length_c   1.000
_cell.angle_alpha   90.00
_cell.angle_beta   90.00
_cell.angle_gamma   90.00
#
_symmetry.space_group_name_H-M   'P 1'
#
loop_
_entity.id
_entity.type
_entity.pdbx_description
1 polymer ?
#
loop_
_entity_poly.entity_id
_entity_poly.type
_entity_poly.pdbx_seq_one_letter_code
_entity_poly.pdbx_strand_id
1 'polypeptide(L)'
;MQLPIVAPAPIVTKHAEAFRDLFENVRQYQHFVNYLTGLMVLTNKSLSNIARCVLDSADKTNLSRFFSQAPWVEAAVNERRICYLLEQTAPIRHSANESVLIIDDTLFEHVGSLFDHIAKHYNHGDGTYPIAHNPVTSHYVSGAVRFPLDLRLYRRYEEITQWETFVHEHFPDRTIPKQKKARAKFHKEVDPILLHDPKFQVLHDQFKTKIVLAIELLDQAITH
;
A
#
# COMPACT_ATOMS: atom_id res chain seq x y z
N MET A 1 -1.01 32.04 6.29
CA MET A 1 -0.67 31.60 7.65
C MET A 1 -1.67 30.50 8.02
N GLN A 2 -1.23 29.29 8.32
CA GLN A 2 -2.13 28.20 8.72
C GLN A 2 -2.21 28.19 10.25
N LEU A 3 -3.43 28.23 10.80
CA LEU A 3 -3.64 28.17 12.25
C LEU A 3 -3.31 26.77 12.76
N PRO A 4 -2.74 26.65 13.97
CA PRO A 4 -2.49 25.35 14.58
C PRO A 4 -3.80 24.64 14.92
N ILE A 5 -3.82 23.32 14.77
CA ILE A 5 -4.91 22.46 15.19
C ILE A 5 -4.71 22.18 16.68
N VAL A 6 -5.59 22.75 17.53
CA VAL A 6 -5.46 22.71 19.01
C VAL A 6 -6.06 21.47 19.66
N ALA A 7 -6.88 20.72 18.91
CA ALA A 7 -7.50 19.48 19.40
C ALA A 7 -7.82 18.56 18.20
N PRO A 8 -7.91 17.24 18.42
CA PRO A 8 -8.40 16.32 17.40
C PRO A 8 -9.79 16.69 16.91
N ALA A 9 -10.05 16.45 15.62
CA ALA A 9 -11.38 16.65 15.06
C ALA A 9 -12.40 15.73 15.78
N PRO A 10 -13.57 16.24 16.22
CA PRO A 10 -14.54 15.44 16.99
C PRO A 10 -14.96 14.13 16.29
N ILE A 11 -15.08 14.16 14.97
CA ILE A 11 -15.37 12.96 14.19
C ILE A 11 -14.23 11.93 14.29
N VAL A 12 -12.97 12.37 14.27
CA VAL A 12 -11.83 11.47 14.45
C VAL A 12 -11.86 10.86 15.84
N THR A 13 -12.03 11.67 16.89
CA THR A 13 -12.10 11.18 18.27
C THR A 13 -13.19 10.13 18.44
N LYS A 14 -14.39 10.41 17.91
CA LYS A 14 -15.53 9.49 17.98
C LYS A 14 -15.25 8.13 17.36
N HIS A 15 -14.68 8.10 16.16
CA HIS A 15 -14.48 6.85 15.42
C HIS A 15 -13.16 6.16 15.74
N ALA A 16 -12.13 6.91 16.18
CA ALA A 16 -10.85 6.33 16.56
C ALA A 16 -10.94 5.48 17.84
N GLU A 17 -11.92 5.74 18.71
CA GLU A 17 -12.11 4.97 19.95
C GLU A 17 -12.23 3.46 19.70
N ALA A 18 -12.84 3.05 18.59
CA ALA A 18 -12.95 1.66 18.17
C ALA A 18 -11.59 0.96 17.92
N PHE A 19 -10.50 1.72 17.87
CA PHE A 19 -9.13 1.22 17.61
C PHE A 19 -8.23 1.30 18.83
N ARG A 20 -8.75 1.78 19.96
CA ARG A 20 -7.95 2.09 21.14
C ARG A 20 -7.14 0.91 21.66
N ASP A 21 -7.73 -0.26 21.70
CA ASP A 21 -7.15 -1.51 22.18
C ASP A 21 -6.06 -2.10 21.26
N LEU A 22 -5.91 -1.60 20.05
CA LEU A 22 -4.86 -2.02 19.13
C LEU A 22 -3.50 -1.36 19.43
N PHE A 23 -3.46 -0.42 20.35
CA PHE A 23 -2.25 0.30 20.74
C PHE A 23 -1.88 -0.01 22.19
N GLU A 24 -0.63 -0.35 22.44
CA GLU A 24 -0.14 -0.72 23.78
C GLU A 24 -0.32 0.36 24.83
N ASN A 25 -0.27 1.63 24.42
CA ASN A 25 -0.30 2.75 25.35
C ASN A 25 -1.00 3.98 24.78
N VAL A 26 -1.36 4.90 25.68
CA VAL A 26 -2.07 6.16 25.37
C VAL A 26 -1.33 6.99 24.32
N ARG A 27 0.02 7.02 24.38
CA ARG A 27 0.82 7.85 23.47
C ARG A 27 0.74 7.35 22.03
N GLN A 28 0.81 6.04 21.81
CA GLN A 28 0.65 5.46 20.47
C GLN A 28 -0.73 5.78 19.90
N TYR A 29 -1.77 5.58 20.68
CA TYR A 29 -3.14 5.94 20.31
C TYR A 29 -3.28 7.44 20.00
N GLN A 30 -2.65 8.32 20.80
CA GLN A 30 -2.67 9.75 20.54
C GLN A 30 -1.96 10.11 19.23
N HIS A 31 -0.85 9.44 18.88
CA HIS A 31 -0.20 9.61 17.58
C HIS A 31 -1.12 9.20 16.41
N PHE A 32 -1.83 8.09 16.57
CA PHE A 32 -2.83 7.64 15.59
C PHE A 32 -3.94 8.68 15.39
N VAL A 33 -4.54 9.18 16.48
CA VAL A 33 -5.60 10.20 16.44
C VAL A 33 -5.10 11.51 15.82
N ASN A 34 -3.92 11.97 16.19
CA ASN A 34 -3.31 13.18 15.65
C ASN A 34 -3.00 13.04 14.15
N TYR A 35 -2.52 11.88 13.74
CA TYR A 35 -2.25 11.59 12.33
C TYR A 35 -3.54 11.59 11.50
N LEU A 36 -4.60 10.90 11.96
CA LEU A 36 -5.91 10.92 11.29
C LEU A 36 -6.48 12.32 11.21
N THR A 37 -6.37 13.11 12.28
CA THR A 37 -6.80 14.51 12.28
C THR A 37 -6.04 15.32 11.22
N GLY A 38 -4.72 15.15 11.15
CA GLY A 38 -3.89 15.79 10.13
C GLY A 38 -4.27 15.40 8.71
N LEU A 39 -4.55 14.11 8.47
CA LEU A 39 -5.02 13.62 7.16
C LEU A 39 -6.36 14.22 6.75
N MET A 40 -7.27 14.47 7.69
CA MET A 40 -8.58 15.04 7.41
C MET A 40 -8.55 16.56 7.18
N VAL A 41 -7.77 17.29 7.97
CA VAL A 41 -7.86 18.75 8.06
C VAL A 41 -6.82 19.46 7.19
N LEU A 42 -5.64 18.85 7.00
CA LEU A 42 -4.52 19.51 6.32
C LEU A 42 -4.52 19.21 4.81
N THR A 43 -4.19 20.22 4.02
CA THR A 43 -3.97 20.04 2.58
C THR A 43 -2.67 19.27 2.30
N ASN A 44 -1.57 19.68 2.97
CA ASN A 44 -0.31 18.93 2.93
C ASN A 44 -0.29 17.89 4.03
N LYS A 45 -0.37 16.62 3.65
CA LYS A 45 -0.51 15.45 4.53
C LYS A 45 0.83 14.79 4.89
N SER A 46 1.96 15.47 4.66
CA SER A 46 3.26 14.94 5.07
C SER A 46 3.38 14.89 6.60
N LEU A 47 4.09 13.88 7.12
CA LEU A 47 4.33 13.73 8.57
C LEU A 47 4.93 15.01 9.19
N SER A 48 5.86 15.66 8.47
CA SER A 48 6.47 16.92 8.91
C SER A 48 5.45 18.05 9.05
N ASN A 49 4.49 18.15 8.12
CA ASN A 49 3.47 19.18 8.18
C ASN A 49 2.43 18.87 9.27
N ILE A 50 2.04 17.62 9.43
CA ILE A 50 1.14 17.18 10.51
C ILE A 50 1.76 17.50 11.86
N ALA A 51 3.01 17.08 12.09
CA ALA A 51 3.72 17.36 13.34
C ALA A 51 3.86 18.86 13.66
N ARG A 52 3.97 19.68 12.63
CA ARG A 52 4.07 21.16 12.80
C ARG A 52 2.73 21.81 13.09
N CYS A 53 1.65 21.30 12.52
CA CYS A 53 0.33 21.96 12.55
C CYS A 53 -0.57 21.47 13.65
N VAL A 54 -0.38 20.26 14.17
CA VAL A 54 -1.18 19.73 15.29
C VAL A 54 -0.48 20.09 16.61
N LEU A 55 -1.13 20.94 17.41
CA LEU A 55 -0.65 21.28 18.75
C LEU A 55 -0.64 20.00 19.59
N ASP A 56 0.36 19.81 20.43
CA ASP A 56 0.59 18.56 21.18
C ASP A 56 0.85 17.32 20.31
N SER A 57 1.00 17.49 18.98
CA SER A 57 1.62 16.44 18.21
C SER A 57 3.05 16.26 18.73
N ALA A 58 3.45 15.03 18.90
CA ALA A 58 4.85 14.76 19.13
C ALA A 58 5.68 15.33 17.97
N ASP A 59 6.93 15.70 18.27
CA ASP A 59 7.93 16.04 17.26
C ASP A 59 7.84 15.05 16.04
N LYS A 60 8.13 15.55 14.84
CA LYS A 60 8.22 14.76 13.62
C LYS A 60 8.92 13.42 13.83
N THR A 61 9.99 13.41 14.61
CA THR A 61 10.77 12.21 14.93
C THR A 61 9.92 11.16 15.68
N ASN A 62 9.10 11.58 16.63
CA ASN A 62 8.24 10.68 17.39
C ASN A 62 7.08 10.14 16.54
N LEU A 63 6.51 10.97 15.68
CA LEU A 63 5.47 10.52 14.73
C LEU A 63 6.06 9.56 13.69
N SER A 64 7.27 9.81 13.20
CA SER A 64 7.98 8.87 12.31
C SER A 64 8.27 7.55 13.01
N ARG A 65 8.75 7.57 14.27
CA ARG A 65 8.99 6.34 15.04
C ARG A 65 7.70 5.56 15.34
N PHE A 66 6.59 6.24 15.55
CA PHE A 66 5.30 5.59 15.67
C PHE A 66 4.97 4.71 14.46
N PHE A 67 5.27 5.16 13.24
CA PHE A 67 5.04 4.36 12.03
C PHE A 67 6.10 3.28 11.78
N SER A 68 7.36 3.52 12.15
CA SER A 68 8.47 2.62 11.80
C SER A 68 8.90 1.65 12.90
N GLN A 69 8.57 1.93 14.17
CA GLN A 69 9.13 1.20 15.31
C GLN A 69 8.10 0.78 16.37
N ALA A 70 6.90 1.40 16.40
CA ALA A 70 5.89 1.02 17.36
C ALA A 70 5.27 -0.35 17.01
N PRO A 71 4.95 -1.19 18.00
CA PRO A 71 4.57 -2.59 17.77
C PRO A 71 3.10 -2.79 17.36
N TRP A 72 2.41 -1.74 16.93
CA TRP A 72 1.07 -1.90 16.37
C TRP A 72 1.11 -2.65 15.01
N VAL A 73 0.06 -3.41 14.73
CA VAL A 73 0.00 -4.29 13.55
C VAL A 73 -0.95 -3.68 12.53
N GLU A 74 -0.43 -3.34 11.35
CA GLU A 74 -1.20 -2.71 10.27
C GLU A 74 -2.40 -3.58 9.84
N ALA A 75 -2.21 -4.89 9.71
CA ALA A 75 -3.28 -5.82 9.36
C ALA A 75 -4.43 -5.80 10.37
N ALA A 76 -4.12 -5.73 11.69
CA ALA A 76 -5.14 -5.65 12.74
C ALA A 76 -5.92 -4.32 12.69
N VAL A 77 -5.24 -3.21 12.38
CA VAL A 77 -5.90 -1.91 12.18
C VAL A 77 -6.82 -1.95 10.96
N ASN A 78 -6.36 -2.54 9.85
CA ASN A 78 -7.16 -2.67 8.64
C ASN A 78 -8.38 -3.58 8.85
N GLU A 79 -8.22 -4.73 9.49
CA GLU A 79 -9.32 -5.64 9.82
C GLU A 79 -10.35 -4.96 10.73
N ARG A 80 -9.91 -4.29 11.80
CA ARG A 80 -10.80 -3.50 12.66
C ARG A 80 -11.55 -2.44 11.88
N ARG A 81 -10.89 -1.76 10.94
CA ARG A 81 -11.51 -0.75 10.07
C ARG A 81 -12.61 -1.36 9.21
N ILE A 82 -12.37 -2.52 8.60
CA ILE A 82 -13.36 -3.21 7.76
C ILE A 82 -14.58 -3.60 8.60
N CYS A 83 -14.38 -4.32 9.72
CA CYS A 83 -15.45 -4.73 10.62
C CYS A 83 -16.26 -3.53 11.11
N TYR A 84 -15.56 -2.47 11.55
CA TYR A 84 -16.20 -1.24 12.02
C TYR A 84 -17.05 -0.58 10.93
N LEU A 85 -16.54 -0.47 9.69
CA LEU A 85 -17.31 0.11 8.57
C LEU A 85 -18.51 -0.77 8.21
N LEU A 86 -18.37 -2.09 8.22
CA LEU A 86 -19.47 -3.02 7.98
C LEU A 86 -20.57 -2.88 9.04
N GLU A 87 -20.22 -2.73 10.31
CA GLU A 87 -21.18 -2.48 11.40
C GLU A 87 -21.89 -1.13 11.24
N GLN A 88 -21.13 -0.05 11.05
CA GLN A 88 -21.68 1.29 10.95
C GLN A 88 -22.57 1.50 9.74
N THR A 89 -22.33 0.77 8.66
CA THR A 89 -23.10 0.87 7.42
C THR A 89 -24.21 -0.16 7.28
N ALA A 90 -24.34 -1.10 8.21
CA ALA A 90 -25.35 -2.16 8.17
C ALA A 90 -26.78 -1.67 7.88
N PRO A 91 -27.27 -0.55 8.47
CA PRO A 91 -28.62 -0.08 8.24
C PRO A 91 -28.89 0.46 6.82
N ILE A 92 -27.83 0.79 6.07
CA ILE A 92 -27.91 1.45 4.76
C ILE A 92 -27.33 0.62 3.62
N ARG A 93 -26.81 -0.58 3.93
CA ARG A 93 -26.31 -1.51 2.92
C ARG A 93 -27.45 -2.30 2.30
N HIS A 94 -27.30 -2.66 1.05
CA HIS A 94 -28.14 -3.64 0.39
C HIS A 94 -27.84 -5.05 0.89
N SER A 95 -28.69 -6.00 0.49
CA SER A 95 -28.43 -7.42 0.77
C SER A 95 -27.08 -7.88 0.19
N ALA A 96 -26.53 -8.96 0.73
CA ALA A 96 -25.26 -9.50 0.26
C ALA A 96 -25.28 -9.82 -1.25
N ASN A 97 -26.43 -10.26 -1.78
CA ASN A 97 -26.60 -10.58 -3.20
C ASN A 97 -26.57 -9.35 -4.13
N GLU A 98 -26.69 -8.16 -3.58
CA GLU A 98 -26.66 -6.87 -4.31
C GLU A 98 -25.36 -6.11 -4.04
N SER A 99 -24.45 -6.70 -3.29
CA SER A 99 -23.14 -6.14 -3.00
C SER A 99 -22.11 -6.64 -4.00
N VAL A 100 -21.13 -5.80 -4.34
CA VAL A 100 -20.10 -6.08 -5.34
C VAL A 100 -18.71 -5.85 -4.75
N LEU A 101 -17.79 -6.76 -5.00
CA LEU A 101 -16.36 -6.58 -4.81
C LEU A 101 -15.74 -6.12 -6.14
N ILE A 102 -15.08 -4.98 -6.11
CA ILE A 102 -14.33 -4.46 -7.25
C ILE A 102 -12.84 -4.64 -6.95
N ILE A 103 -12.12 -5.32 -7.85
CA ILE A 103 -10.66 -5.46 -7.77
C ILE A 103 -10.07 -4.84 -9.03
N ASP A 104 -9.12 -3.91 -8.85
CA ASP A 104 -8.46 -3.22 -9.96
C ASP A 104 -7.05 -2.79 -9.56
N ASP A 105 -6.21 -2.53 -10.55
CA ASP A 105 -4.91 -1.93 -10.32
C ASP A 105 -4.94 -0.42 -10.60
N THR A 106 -4.20 0.33 -9.81
CA THR A 106 -4.13 1.79 -9.94
C THR A 106 -2.70 2.29 -9.85
N LEU A 107 -2.45 3.50 -10.32
CA LEU A 107 -1.15 4.14 -10.24
C LEU A 107 -1.17 5.25 -9.19
N PHE A 108 -0.30 5.14 -8.18
CA PHE A 108 -0.03 6.22 -7.24
C PHE A 108 1.24 6.95 -7.67
N GLU A 109 1.04 8.02 -8.42
CA GLU A 109 2.13 8.82 -8.96
C GLU A 109 2.90 9.55 -7.86
N HIS A 110 4.22 9.61 -8.01
CA HIS A 110 5.12 10.28 -7.10
C HIS A 110 5.96 11.33 -7.80
N VAL A 111 6.20 12.43 -7.10
CA VAL A 111 7.20 13.43 -7.48
C VAL A 111 8.50 13.10 -6.75
N GLY A 112 9.52 12.69 -7.49
CA GLY A 112 10.81 12.27 -6.95
C GLY A 112 11.09 10.77 -7.10
N SER A 113 12.31 10.37 -6.75
CA SER A 113 12.83 9.02 -6.96
C SER A 113 13.28 8.32 -5.68
N LEU A 114 13.00 8.91 -4.50
CA LEU A 114 13.48 8.40 -3.21
C LEU A 114 12.48 7.51 -2.47
N PHE A 115 11.45 7.07 -3.17
CA PHE A 115 10.49 6.11 -2.61
C PHE A 115 10.90 4.69 -2.98
N ASP A 116 10.82 3.76 -2.01
CA ASP A 116 11.05 2.35 -2.27
C ASP A 116 9.96 1.80 -3.22
N HIS A 117 10.34 0.85 -4.07
CA HIS A 117 9.41 0.12 -4.94
C HIS A 117 8.62 0.94 -5.96
N ILE A 118 9.07 2.16 -6.27
CA ILE A 118 8.52 2.92 -7.39
C ILE A 118 9.15 2.49 -8.71
N ALA A 119 8.38 2.60 -9.78
CA ALA A 119 8.85 2.32 -11.12
C ALA A 119 8.10 3.15 -12.16
N LYS A 120 8.64 3.21 -13.38
CA LYS A 120 7.87 3.74 -14.52
C LYS A 120 6.81 2.73 -14.93
N HIS A 121 5.55 3.14 -14.90
CA HIS A 121 4.41 2.35 -15.34
C HIS A 121 3.73 3.05 -16.53
N TYR A 122 3.19 2.27 -17.45
CA TYR A 122 2.37 2.83 -18.53
C TYR A 122 0.98 3.15 -17.98
N ASN A 123 0.56 4.41 -18.11
CA ASN A 123 -0.78 4.85 -17.78
C ASN A 123 -1.66 4.75 -19.04
N HIS A 124 -2.61 3.82 -19.04
CA HIS A 124 -3.52 3.60 -20.16
C HIS A 124 -4.51 4.77 -20.37
N GLY A 125 -4.75 5.57 -19.33
CA GLY A 125 -5.70 6.68 -19.37
C GLY A 125 -5.22 7.87 -20.20
N ASP A 126 -3.92 8.17 -20.17
CA ASP A 126 -3.33 9.34 -20.83
C ASP A 126 -2.12 9.02 -21.72
N GLY A 127 -1.72 7.75 -21.81
CA GLY A 127 -0.59 7.31 -22.63
C GLY A 127 0.79 7.69 -22.08
N THR A 128 0.89 8.14 -20.84
CA THR A 128 2.15 8.56 -20.22
C THR A 128 2.87 7.42 -19.48
N TYR A 129 4.08 7.71 -18.99
CA TYR A 129 4.88 6.79 -18.19
C TYR A 129 5.29 7.44 -16.85
N PRO A 130 4.35 7.63 -15.91
CA PRO A 130 4.67 8.20 -14.61
C PRO A 130 5.57 7.26 -13.78
N ILE A 131 6.30 7.87 -12.84
CA ILE A 131 6.96 7.16 -11.75
C ILE A 131 5.91 6.97 -10.66
N ALA A 132 5.57 5.73 -10.36
CA ALA A 132 4.44 5.41 -9.49
C ALA A 132 4.64 4.10 -8.72
N HIS A 133 3.92 3.96 -7.60
CA HIS A 133 3.53 2.65 -7.09
C HIS A 133 2.35 2.11 -7.90
N ASN A 134 2.28 0.79 -8.05
CA ASN A 134 1.18 0.15 -8.75
C ASN A 134 0.54 -0.92 -7.84
N PRO A 135 -0.31 -0.53 -6.88
CA PRO A 135 -1.05 -1.50 -6.08
C PRO A 135 -2.23 -2.08 -6.85
N VAL A 136 -2.53 -3.34 -6.56
CA VAL A 136 -3.83 -3.96 -6.79
C VAL A 136 -4.68 -3.66 -5.57
N THR A 137 -5.89 -3.15 -5.76
CA THR A 137 -6.80 -2.69 -4.70
C THR A 137 -8.11 -3.45 -4.75
N SER A 138 -8.74 -3.66 -3.60
CA SER A 138 -10.09 -4.20 -3.49
C SER A 138 -11.03 -3.21 -2.82
N HIS A 139 -12.25 -3.08 -3.36
CA HIS A 139 -13.27 -2.16 -2.89
C HIS A 139 -14.60 -2.87 -2.72
N TYR A 140 -15.25 -2.63 -1.60
CA TYR A 140 -16.63 -3.05 -1.35
C TYR A 140 -17.61 -1.97 -1.80
N VAL A 141 -18.66 -2.38 -2.50
CA VAL A 141 -19.73 -1.51 -2.97
C VAL A 141 -21.08 -2.16 -2.66
N SER A 142 -21.99 -1.45 -1.98
CA SER A 142 -23.34 -1.89 -1.66
C SER A 142 -24.28 -0.68 -1.64
N GLY A 143 -25.02 -0.47 -2.71
CA GLY A 143 -25.82 0.71 -2.89
C GLY A 143 -25.00 2.00 -2.88
N ALA A 144 -25.28 2.91 -1.95
CA ALA A 144 -24.53 4.16 -1.76
C ALA A 144 -23.25 3.97 -0.95
N VAL A 145 -23.08 2.83 -0.29
CA VAL A 145 -21.91 2.52 0.54
C VAL A 145 -20.79 2.01 -0.34
N ARG A 146 -19.61 2.64 -0.22
CA ARG A 146 -18.39 2.20 -0.90
C ARG A 146 -17.16 2.54 -0.08
N PHE A 147 -16.27 1.58 0.12
CA PHE A 147 -15.01 1.80 0.80
C PHE A 147 -13.95 0.78 0.35
N PRO A 148 -12.65 1.15 0.42
CA PRO A 148 -11.57 0.21 0.13
C PRO A 148 -11.51 -0.86 1.22
N LEU A 149 -11.30 -2.11 0.82
CA LEU A 149 -11.02 -3.20 1.75
C LEU A 149 -9.52 -3.30 2.02
N ASP A 150 -8.74 -3.57 0.98
CA ASP A 150 -7.30 -3.73 1.13
C ASP A 150 -6.56 -3.43 -0.18
N LEU A 151 -5.24 -3.46 -0.10
CA LEU A 151 -4.37 -3.32 -1.26
C LEU A 151 -3.16 -4.25 -1.14
N ARG A 152 -2.59 -4.61 -2.30
CA ARG A 152 -1.33 -5.34 -2.42
C ARG A 152 -0.43 -4.62 -3.40
N LEU A 153 0.78 -4.26 -2.96
CA LEU A 153 1.73 -3.58 -3.82
C LEU A 153 2.31 -4.56 -4.85
N TYR A 154 2.09 -4.26 -6.14
CA TYR A 154 2.76 -4.99 -7.21
C TYR A 154 4.20 -4.50 -7.36
N ARG A 155 5.13 -5.44 -7.37
CA ARG A 155 6.55 -5.21 -7.65
C ARG A 155 6.94 -5.98 -8.91
N ARG A 156 7.85 -5.41 -9.69
CA ARG A 156 8.29 -6.05 -10.91
C ARG A 156 9.09 -7.32 -10.64
N TYR A 157 8.99 -8.29 -11.53
CA TYR A 157 9.74 -9.54 -11.49
C TYR A 157 11.24 -9.29 -11.31
N GLU A 158 11.84 -8.49 -12.18
CA GLU A 158 13.27 -8.20 -12.17
C GLU A 158 13.75 -7.52 -10.88
N GLU A 159 12.86 -6.74 -10.23
CA GLU A 159 13.16 -6.10 -8.94
C GLU A 159 13.17 -7.11 -7.80
N ILE A 160 12.12 -7.94 -7.70
CA ILE A 160 12.01 -8.94 -6.63
C ILE A 160 13.12 -9.97 -6.74
N THR A 161 13.38 -10.46 -7.95
CA THR A 161 14.38 -11.51 -8.19
C THR A 161 15.81 -10.99 -8.22
N GLN A 162 16.02 -9.66 -8.15
CA GLN A 162 17.33 -9.04 -8.37
C GLN A 162 17.96 -9.53 -9.69
N TRP A 163 17.12 -9.71 -10.70
CA TRP A 163 17.42 -10.41 -11.95
C TRP A 163 18.70 -9.92 -12.65
N GLU A 164 18.89 -8.59 -12.76
CA GLU A 164 20.07 -8.03 -13.43
C GLU A 164 21.36 -8.42 -12.70
N THR A 165 21.33 -8.48 -11.36
CA THR A 165 22.49 -8.90 -10.56
C THR A 165 22.86 -10.34 -10.87
N PHE A 166 21.89 -11.26 -10.81
CA PHE A 166 22.12 -12.67 -11.14
C PHE A 166 22.57 -12.87 -12.61
N VAL A 167 22.00 -12.09 -13.56
CA VAL A 167 22.46 -12.15 -14.95
C VAL A 167 23.92 -11.73 -15.06
N HIS A 168 24.35 -10.66 -14.41
CA HIS A 168 25.74 -10.22 -14.45
C HIS A 168 26.69 -11.22 -13.77
N GLU A 169 26.26 -11.89 -12.71
CA GLU A 169 27.05 -12.92 -12.03
C GLU A 169 27.22 -14.20 -12.87
N HIS A 170 26.14 -14.68 -13.50
CA HIS A 170 26.14 -15.95 -14.24
C HIS A 170 26.52 -15.78 -15.73
N PHE A 171 26.36 -14.59 -16.27
CA PHE A 171 26.62 -14.28 -17.68
C PHE A 171 27.40 -12.96 -17.86
N PRO A 172 28.64 -12.87 -17.31
CA PRO A 172 29.40 -11.60 -17.28
C PRO A 172 29.68 -11.03 -18.68
N ASP A 173 29.76 -11.90 -19.69
CA ASP A 173 30.05 -11.49 -21.08
C ASP A 173 28.80 -11.12 -21.88
N ARG A 174 27.61 -11.23 -21.31
CA ARG A 174 26.34 -10.92 -21.98
C ARG A 174 25.81 -9.54 -21.60
N THR A 175 25.44 -8.77 -22.62
CA THR A 175 24.79 -7.47 -22.42
C THR A 175 23.27 -7.61 -22.33
N ILE A 176 22.67 -7.06 -21.27
CA ILE A 176 21.24 -7.07 -21.06
C ILE A 176 20.57 -6.12 -22.08
N PRO A 177 19.63 -6.61 -22.92
CA PRO A 177 18.96 -5.79 -23.90
C PRO A 177 18.04 -4.74 -23.27
N LYS A 178 18.06 -3.50 -23.78
CA LYS A 178 17.17 -2.41 -23.36
C LYS A 178 15.80 -2.48 -24.02
N GLN A 179 15.72 -3.00 -25.26
CA GLN A 179 14.46 -3.08 -26.02
C GLN A 179 13.57 -4.18 -25.47
N LYS A 180 12.29 -3.89 -25.25
CA LYS A 180 11.28 -4.80 -24.65
C LYS A 180 11.25 -6.19 -25.30
N LYS A 181 11.19 -6.26 -26.65
CA LYS A 181 11.13 -7.56 -27.36
C LYS A 181 12.40 -8.38 -27.18
N ALA A 182 13.57 -7.73 -27.31
CA ALA A 182 14.87 -8.39 -27.15
C ALA A 182 15.07 -8.83 -25.69
N ARG A 183 14.67 -8.00 -24.72
CA ARG A 183 14.75 -8.34 -23.28
C ARG A 183 13.84 -9.54 -22.96
N ALA A 184 12.63 -9.59 -23.50
CA ALA A 184 11.74 -10.73 -23.29
C ALA A 184 12.29 -12.04 -23.90
N LYS A 185 13.01 -11.95 -25.04
CA LYS A 185 13.71 -13.11 -25.61
C LYS A 185 14.88 -13.53 -24.71
N PHE A 186 15.63 -12.57 -24.21
CA PHE A 186 16.76 -12.81 -23.33
C PHE A 186 16.32 -13.49 -22.02
N HIS A 187 15.20 -13.06 -21.42
CA HIS A 187 14.58 -13.76 -20.26
C HIS A 187 14.30 -15.24 -20.56
N LYS A 188 13.71 -15.55 -21.70
CA LYS A 188 13.43 -16.95 -22.07
C LYS A 188 14.68 -17.82 -22.17
N GLU A 189 15.82 -17.21 -22.49
CA GLU A 189 17.11 -17.92 -22.58
C GLU A 189 17.79 -18.10 -21.22
N VAL A 190 17.77 -17.05 -20.35
CA VAL A 190 18.56 -17.04 -19.13
C VAL A 190 17.79 -17.52 -17.90
N ASP A 191 16.49 -17.23 -17.79
CA ASP A 191 15.70 -17.56 -16.60
C ASP A 191 15.69 -19.07 -16.28
N PRO A 192 15.59 -19.99 -17.27
CA PRO A 192 15.67 -21.41 -16.98
C PRO A 192 17.02 -21.83 -16.36
N ILE A 193 18.10 -21.11 -16.68
CA ILE A 193 19.43 -21.36 -16.12
C ILE A 193 19.53 -20.78 -14.72
N LEU A 194 19.06 -19.53 -14.52
CA LEU A 194 19.04 -18.87 -13.21
C LEU A 194 18.20 -19.64 -12.18
N LEU A 195 17.12 -20.30 -12.59
CA LEU A 195 16.28 -21.13 -11.73
C LEU A 195 17.01 -22.36 -11.13
N HIS A 196 18.18 -22.71 -11.64
CA HIS A 196 19.05 -23.73 -11.00
C HIS A 196 19.86 -23.15 -9.83
N ASP A 197 19.95 -21.83 -9.69
CA ASP A 197 20.54 -21.20 -8.51
C ASP A 197 19.53 -21.16 -7.36
N PRO A 198 19.78 -21.82 -6.21
CA PRO A 198 18.85 -21.85 -5.09
C PRO A 198 18.50 -20.47 -4.53
N LYS A 199 19.43 -19.51 -4.60
CA LYS A 199 19.17 -18.13 -4.12
C LYS A 199 18.21 -17.40 -5.05
N PHE A 200 18.39 -17.55 -6.35
CA PHE A 200 17.48 -16.98 -7.34
C PHE A 200 16.09 -17.62 -7.24
N GLN A 201 16.01 -18.93 -7.06
CA GLN A 201 14.75 -19.65 -6.92
C GLN A 201 13.93 -19.14 -5.73
N VAL A 202 14.56 -18.91 -4.57
CA VAL A 202 13.87 -18.34 -3.39
C VAL A 202 13.26 -16.96 -3.69
N LEU A 203 13.98 -16.11 -4.44
CA LEU A 203 13.45 -14.80 -4.84
C LEU A 203 12.37 -14.92 -5.92
N HIS A 204 12.54 -15.85 -6.86
CA HIS A 204 11.54 -16.14 -7.88
C HIS A 204 10.19 -16.57 -7.26
N ASP A 205 10.22 -17.43 -6.26
CA ASP A 205 9.02 -17.93 -5.58
C ASP A 205 8.30 -16.83 -4.77
N GLN A 206 8.98 -15.73 -4.45
CA GLN A 206 8.37 -14.56 -3.81
C GLN A 206 7.63 -13.66 -4.81
N PHE A 207 7.88 -13.81 -6.11
CA PHE A 207 7.22 -12.98 -7.12
C PHE A 207 5.75 -13.36 -7.28
N LYS A 208 4.90 -12.33 -7.24
CA LYS A 208 3.46 -12.46 -7.45
C LYS A 208 3.03 -11.59 -8.63
N THR A 209 2.32 -12.20 -9.56
CA THR A 209 1.66 -11.43 -10.64
C THR A 209 0.48 -10.62 -10.07
N LYS A 210 0.02 -9.60 -10.78
CA LYS A 210 -1.20 -8.86 -10.39
C LYS A 210 -2.42 -9.76 -10.24
N ILE A 211 -2.50 -10.84 -11.03
CA ILE A 211 -3.60 -11.83 -10.94
C ILE A 211 -3.52 -12.59 -9.62
N VAL A 212 -2.33 -13.02 -9.20
CA VAL A 212 -2.15 -13.68 -7.90
C VAL A 212 -2.51 -12.74 -6.76
N LEU A 213 -2.06 -11.47 -6.82
CA LEU A 213 -2.43 -10.46 -5.82
C LEU A 213 -3.94 -10.19 -5.78
N ALA A 214 -4.61 -10.18 -6.93
CA ALA A 214 -6.07 -10.05 -7.00
C ALA A 214 -6.79 -11.24 -6.37
N ILE A 215 -6.30 -12.46 -6.58
CA ILE A 215 -6.86 -13.68 -5.95
C ILE A 215 -6.69 -13.61 -4.44
N GLU A 216 -5.52 -13.20 -3.93
CA GLU A 216 -5.30 -13.02 -2.49
C GLU A 216 -6.26 -12.00 -1.87
N LEU A 217 -6.54 -10.89 -2.57
CA LEU A 217 -7.52 -9.89 -2.13
C LEU A 217 -8.95 -10.43 -2.16
N LEU A 218 -9.28 -11.26 -3.14
CA LEU A 218 -10.59 -11.93 -3.21
C LEU A 218 -10.76 -12.90 -2.04
N ASP A 219 -9.77 -13.76 -1.80
CA ASP A 219 -9.80 -14.75 -0.70
C ASP A 219 -9.95 -14.06 0.66
N GLN A 220 -9.22 -12.94 0.86
CA GLN A 220 -9.35 -12.14 2.07
C GLN A 220 -10.75 -11.52 2.20
N ALA A 221 -11.32 -11.00 1.11
CA ALA A 221 -12.65 -10.38 1.15
C ALA A 221 -13.78 -11.38 1.46
N ILE A 222 -13.63 -12.64 1.10
CA ILE A 222 -14.61 -13.71 1.40
C ILE A 222 -14.64 -14.06 2.89
N THR A 223 -13.58 -13.76 3.64
CA THR A 223 -13.51 -14.03 5.09
C THR A 223 -14.22 -12.98 5.96
N HIS A 224 -14.62 -11.84 5.39
CA HIS A 224 -15.36 -10.74 6.03
C HIS A 224 -16.83 -10.76 5.67
#